data_5c944ff7854bdb0d9af881055b71a34b
#
_entry.id   5c944ff7854bdb0d9af881055b71a34b
#
_cell.length_a   1.000
_cell.length_b   1.000
_cell.length_c   1.000
_cell.angle_alpha   90.00
_cell.angle_beta   90.00
_cell.angle_gamma   90.00
#
_symmetry.space_group_name_H-M   'P 1'
#
loop_
_entity.id
_entity.type
_entity.pdbx_description
1 polymer ?
#
loop_
_entity_poly.entity_id
_entity_poly.type
_entity_poly.pdbx_seq_one_letter_code
_entity_poly.pdbx_strand_id
1 'polypeptide(L)'
;FLGSDFERFNKIINKYNSEQNTYINLTACVSYPFQEVLDVLAMPLATVPTEGTRGKRFFPSVDSIEDIEDYAEELGLKLFHIEDFSYKISVQPNSGTQANQIVYNAVLNNGDTVLALNPKDGGHISHTKLGCRDIHPIYFSLNENLEIDYELFENQIIHEKPKLIIVGASSYTKEFDYQKIYSITSRYKIPLMADICHSVLYIMGNVHKNIFPFVDFATFTMDKLLCGPQGGVIVYKKEYDSKINTSIFPKTQGGPIQNSLFSKTMCFLKLSLIDVHEYAKNVIDNTNLMINILKSENIKIINDTACNHIILVDLTTKGISGKIAEESLFKYGILVNRNQIPDDKQNAL
;
A
#
# COMPACT_ATOMS: atom_id res chain seq x y z
N PHE A 1 -7.42 33.35 28.24
CA PHE A 1 -8.08 32.28 27.47
C PHE A 1 -7.14 31.65 26.42
N LEU A 2 -6.41 32.46 25.61
CA LEU A 2 -5.48 31.95 24.59
C LEU A 2 -4.27 31.19 25.17
N GLY A 3 -3.81 31.52 26.37
CA GLY A 3 -2.66 30.85 27.01
C GLY A 3 -2.97 29.40 27.45
N SER A 4 -4.13 29.15 28.03
CA SER A 4 -4.51 27.80 28.51
C SER A 4 -4.74 26.79 27.39
N ASP A 5 -5.31 27.25 26.26
CA ASP A 5 -5.55 26.38 25.11
C ASP A 5 -4.25 26.06 24.37
N PHE A 6 -3.33 27.00 24.26
CA PHE A 6 -2.00 26.79 23.70
C PHE A 6 -1.16 25.82 24.58
N GLU A 7 -1.24 25.97 25.92
CA GLU A 7 -0.61 25.01 26.83
C GLU A 7 -1.17 23.59 26.71
N ARG A 8 -2.50 23.49 26.54
CA ARG A 8 -3.15 22.20 26.30
C ARG A 8 -2.68 21.56 24.99
N PHE A 9 -2.59 22.35 23.92
CA PHE A 9 -2.09 21.89 22.62
C PHE A 9 -0.65 21.39 22.72
N ASN A 10 0.24 22.14 23.37
CA ASN A 10 1.63 21.76 23.57
C ASN A 10 1.76 20.49 24.43
N LYS A 11 0.92 20.31 25.46
CA LYS A 11 0.87 19.05 26.24
C LYS A 11 0.52 17.84 25.39
N ILE A 12 -0.41 18.01 24.41
CA ILE A 12 -0.78 16.92 23.47
C ILE A 12 0.39 16.57 22.57
N ILE A 13 1.08 17.57 21.99
CA ILE A 13 2.27 17.35 21.15
C ILE A 13 3.38 16.66 21.94
N ASN A 14 3.69 17.17 23.14
CA ASN A 14 4.73 16.56 23.99
C ASN A 14 4.39 15.14 24.39
N LYS A 15 3.13 14.84 24.69
CA LYS A 15 2.66 13.49 24.95
C LYS A 15 2.86 12.59 23.75
N TYR A 16 2.43 13.03 22.54
CA TYR A 16 2.61 12.28 21.30
C TYR A 16 4.09 11.96 21.05
N ASN A 17 4.96 12.96 21.13
CA ASN A 17 6.39 12.78 20.92
C ASN A 17 7.02 11.82 21.96
N SER A 18 6.60 11.90 23.20
CA SER A 18 7.04 10.97 24.24
C SER A 18 6.59 9.53 23.95
N GLU A 19 5.34 9.35 23.56
CA GLU A 19 4.80 8.04 23.19
C GLU A 19 5.57 7.40 22.04
N GLN A 20 5.87 8.17 20.95
CA GLN A 20 6.63 7.66 19.81
C GLN A 20 8.06 7.21 20.18
N ASN A 21 8.70 7.86 21.13
CA ASN A 21 10.07 7.54 21.56
C ASN A 21 10.14 6.45 22.64
N THR A 22 9.01 6.00 23.16
CA THR A 22 8.98 5.04 24.27
C THR A 22 8.90 3.59 23.79
N TYR A 23 8.44 3.35 22.56
CA TYR A 23 8.14 2.02 22.06
C TYR A 23 9.09 1.55 20.97
N ILE A 24 9.40 0.25 20.98
CA ILE A 24 9.93 -0.44 19.80
C ILE A 24 8.74 -0.76 18.89
N ASN A 25 8.61 -0.01 17.80
CA ASN A 25 7.48 -0.18 16.89
C ASN A 25 7.80 -1.22 15.81
N LEU A 26 7.22 -2.40 15.94
CA LEU A 26 7.31 -3.52 15.00
C LEU A 26 6.03 -3.69 14.17
N THR A 27 5.18 -2.67 14.13
CA THR A 27 3.98 -2.69 13.28
C THR A 27 4.39 -2.66 11.81
N ALA A 28 4.00 -3.67 11.03
CA ALA A 28 4.46 -3.87 9.66
C ALA A 28 4.08 -2.74 8.67
N CYS A 29 3.22 -1.82 9.06
CA CYS A 29 2.81 -0.68 8.24
C CYS A 29 3.46 0.65 8.66
N VAL A 30 4.48 0.64 9.51
CA VAL A 30 5.14 1.86 10.01
C VAL A 30 6.59 1.92 9.55
N SER A 31 6.98 3.08 9.01
CA SER A 31 8.39 3.44 8.78
C SER A 31 8.64 4.89 9.19
N TYR A 32 9.90 5.26 9.31
CA TYR A 32 10.31 6.62 9.61
C TYR A 32 10.69 7.33 8.32
N PRO A 33 10.04 8.48 7.99
CA PRO A 33 10.36 9.25 6.79
C PRO A 33 11.82 9.74 6.79
N PHE A 34 12.41 9.87 5.60
CA PHE A 34 13.66 10.57 5.43
C PHE A 34 13.53 12.02 5.95
N GLN A 35 14.61 12.57 6.53
CA GLN A 35 14.57 13.94 7.07
C GLN A 35 14.19 14.97 5.99
N GLU A 36 14.72 14.83 4.78
CA GLU A 36 14.43 15.71 3.66
C GLU A 36 12.96 15.67 3.24
N VAL A 37 12.30 14.52 3.41
CA VAL A 37 10.85 14.38 3.18
C VAL A 37 10.07 15.18 4.22
N LEU A 38 10.48 15.14 5.49
CA LEU A 38 9.86 15.91 6.57
C LEU A 38 10.07 17.41 6.38
N ASP A 39 11.27 17.82 5.95
CA ASP A 39 11.60 19.22 5.69
C ASP A 39 10.70 19.81 4.59
N VAL A 40 10.49 19.04 3.50
CA VAL A 40 9.58 19.44 2.42
C VAL A 40 8.12 19.45 2.88
N LEU A 41 7.71 18.49 3.70
CA LEU A 41 6.33 18.43 4.23
C LEU A 41 5.99 19.67 5.07
N ALA A 42 6.98 20.25 5.76
CA ALA A 42 6.83 21.44 6.59
C ALA A 42 6.85 22.76 5.81
N MET A 43 7.12 22.75 4.51
CA MET A 43 7.17 23.97 3.68
C MET A 43 5.77 24.59 3.52
N PRO A 44 5.64 25.93 3.40
CA PRO A 44 4.37 26.62 3.24
C PRO A 44 3.84 26.54 1.79
N LEU A 45 3.66 25.33 1.26
CA LEU A 45 3.26 25.10 -0.12
C LEU A 45 1.75 25.07 -0.34
N ALA A 46 0.94 25.09 0.72
CA ALA A 46 -0.49 24.78 0.67
C ALA A 46 -1.39 26.03 0.49
N THR A 47 -0.90 27.11 -0.14
CA THR A 47 -1.61 28.39 -0.17
C THR A 47 -2.30 28.71 -1.49
N VAL A 48 -2.02 27.99 -2.56
CA VAL A 48 -2.57 28.24 -3.90
C VAL A 48 -3.49 27.11 -4.31
N PRO A 49 -4.74 27.36 -4.74
CA PRO A 49 -5.61 26.33 -5.25
C PRO A 49 -5.06 25.77 -6.58
N THR A 50 -5.10 24.44 -6.74
CA THR A 50 -4.53 23.73 -7.88
C THR A 50 -5.50 22.74 -8.51
N GLU A 51 -6.80 23.07 -8.48
CA GLU A 51 -7.86 22.26 -9.05
C GLU A 51 -7.70 22.07 -10.56
N GLY A 52 -8.18 20.97 -11.03
CA GLY A 52 -8.05 20.55 -12.42
C GLY A 52 -7.09 19.35 -12.56
N THR A 53 -6.89 18.92 -13.78
CA THR A 53 -5.95 17.85 -14.11
C THR A 53 -4.69 18.42 -14.74
N ARG A 54 -3.64 17.64 -14.79
CA ARG A 54 -2.36 18.01 -15.41
C ARG A 54 -2.57 18.55 -16.83
N GLY A 55 -2.02 19.73 -17.12
CA GLY A 55 -2.21 20.47 -18.36
C GLY A 55 -3.59 21.13 -18.53
N LYS A 56 -4.47 21.04 -17.55
CA LYS A 56 -5.84 21.61 -17.57
C LYS A 56 -6.24 22.12 -16.19
N ARG A 57 -5.34 22.87 -15.51
CA ARG A 57 -5.63 23.51 -14.23
C ARG A 57 -6.53 24.73 -14.43
N PHE A 58 -7.35 25.03 -13.44
CA PHE A 58 -8.29 26.15 -13.47
C PHE A 58 -7.65 27.48 -13.02
N PHE A 59 -6.50 27.40 -12.36
CA PHE A 59 -5.81 28.56 -11.79
C PHE A 59 -4.49 28.81 -12.52
N PRO A 60 -4.12 30.09 -12.74
CA PRO A 60 -2.81 30.44 -13.30
C PRO A 60 -1.69 30.28 -12.26
N SER A 61 -0.44 30.33 -12.71
CA SER A 61 0.76 30.26 -11.84
C SER A 61 0.89 28.94 -11.06
N VAL A 62 0.56 27.84 -11.69
CA VAL A 62 0.66 26.49 -11.15
C VAL A 62 1.65 25.60 -11.91
N ASP A 63 2.51 26.20 -12.74
CA ASP A 63 3.47 25.48 -13.59
C ASP A 63 4.39 24.57 -12.73
N SER A 64 4.85 25.04 -11.57
CA SER A 64 5.65 24.22 -10.65
C SER A 64 4.92 22.99 -10.09
N ILE A 65 3.58 23.00 -10.11
CA ILE A 65 2.78 21.82 -9.73
C ILE A 65 2.75 20.80 -10.88
N GLU A 66 2.71 21.28 -12.11
CA GLU A 66 2.87 20.41 -13.29
C GLU A 66 4.28 19.80 -13.31
N ASP A 67 5.31 20.62 -13.14
CA ASP A 67 6.72 20.20 -13.13
C ASP A 67 7.00 19.14 -12.04
N ILE A 68 6.45 19.30 -10.83
CA ILE A 68 6.68 18.34 -9.75
C ILE A 68 5.95 17.01 -9.98
N GLU A 69 4.76 17.04 -10.60
CA GLU A 69 4.05 15.83 -10.98
C GLU A 69 4.76 15.09 -12.13
N ASP A 70 5.30 15.83 -13.11
CA ASP A 70 6.10 15.26 -14.20
C ASP A 70 7.37 14.62 -13.65
N TYR A 71 8.06 15.30 -12.75
CA TYR A 71 9.26 14.78 -12.12
C TYR A 71 8.98 13.55 -11.23
N ALA A 72 7.87 13.54 -10.51
CA ALA A 72 7.45 12.36 -9.74
C ALA A 72 7.18 11.15 -10.64
N GLU A 73 6.56 11.36 -11.81
CA GLU A 73 6.31 10.31 -12.79
C GLU A 73 7.65 9.78 -13.35
N GLU A 74 8.55 10.66 -13.75
CA GLU A 74 9.88 10.26 -14.24
C GLU A 74 10.66 9.41 -13.24
N LEU A 75 10.78 9.90 -12.00
CA LEU A 75 11.48 9.18 -10.93
C LEU A 75 10.81 7.84 -10.59
N GLY A 76 9.49 7.82 -10.52
CA GLY A 76 8.75 6.61 -10.21
C GLY A 76 8.86 5.56 -11.31
N LEU A 77 8.73 5.93 -12.58
CA LEU A 77 8.90 5.01 -13.71
C LEU A 77 10.32 4.41 -13.71
N LYS A 78 11.34 5.24 -13.43
CA LYS A 78 12.73 4.78 -13.31
C LYS A 78 12.91 3.79 -12.17
N LEU A 79 12.33 4.05 -10.99
CA LEU A 79 12.41 3.16 -9.83
C LEU A 79 11.71 1.82 -10.06
N PHE A 80 10.66 1.79 -10.89
CA PHE A 80 9.97 0.56 -11.30
C PHE A 80 10.58 -0.10 -12.55
N HIS A 81 11.66 0.45 -13.11
CA HIS A 81 12.31 -0.05 -14.32
C HIS A 81 11.35 -0.12 -15.53
N ILE A 82 10.46 0.86 -15.66
CA ILE A 82 9.51 0.99 -16.77
C ILE A 82 10.09 1.97 -17.79
N GLU A 83 10.56 1.46 -18.93
CA GLU A 83 11.27 2.26 -19.95
C GLU A 83 10.41 2.62 -21.18
N ASP A 84 9.31 1.91 -21.40
CA ASP A 84 8.55 1.94 -22.66
C ASP A 84 7.40 2.96 -22.68
N PHE A 85 7.29 3.81 -21.64
CA PHE A 85 6.20 4.80 -21.50
C PHE A 85 4.78 4.22 -21.62
N SER A 86 4.63 2.91 -21.41
CA SER A 86 3.31 2.24 -21.41
C SER A 86 2.47 2.55 -20.17
N TYR A 87 3.13 3.02 -19.11
CA TYR A 87 2.51 3.39 -17.82
C TYR A 87 2.66 4.87 -17.53
N LYS A 88 1.82 5.34 -16.63
CA LYS A 88 1.84 6.66 -15.98
C LYS A 88 1.78 6.51 -14.47
N ILE A 89 2.19 7.56 -13.76
CA ILE A 89 2.16 7.62 -12.31
C ILE A 89 1.39 8.87 -11.87
N SER A 90 0.51 8.70 -10.88
CA SER A 90 -0.12 9.81 -10.16
C SER A 90 0.22 9.71 -8.68
N VAL A 91 0.82 10.78 -8.16
CA VAL A 91 1.13 10.97 -6.73
C VAL A 91 0.08 11.80 -6.00
N GLN A 92 -1.05 12.09 -6.64
CA GLN A 92 -2.12 12.93 -6.06
C GLN A 92 -2.92 12.26 -4.92
N PRO A 93 -3.14 10.93 -4.88
CA PRO A 93 -3.98 10.35 -3.84
C PRO A 93 -3.43 10.60 -2.42
N ASN A 94 -4.32 10.92 -1.48
CA ASN A 94 -3.95 11.25 -0.09
C ASN A 94 -3.73 10.01 0.79
N SER A 95 -4.10 8.83 0.31
CA SER A 95 -3.91 7.54 1.00
C SER A 95 -3.97 6.37 0.01
N GLY A 96 -3.50 5.19 0.43
CA GLY A 96 -3.65 3.96 -0.35
C GLY A 96 -5.13 3.61 -0.60
N THR A 97 -5.99 3.78 0.40
CA THR A 97 -7.44 3.57 0.22
C THR A 97 -8.03 4.51 -0.83
N GLN A 98 -7.62 5.79 -0.85
CA GLN A 98 -8.07 6.72 -1.89
C GLN A 98 -7.51 6.34 -3.26
N ALA A 99 -6.25 5.87 -3.34
CA ALA A 99 -5.68 5.35 -4.58
C ALA A 99 -6.53 4.18 -5.14
N ASN A 100 -6.91 3.23 -4.27
CA ASN A 100 -7.81 2.14 -4.64
C ASN A 100 -9.17 2.65 -5.11
N GLN A 101 -9.79 3.59 -4.40
CA GLN A 101 -11.08 4.18 -4.77
C GLN A 101 -11.03 4.92 -6.12
N ILE A 102 -9.91 5.58 -6.43
CA ILE A 102 -9.71 6.23 -7.73
C ILE A 102 -9.74 5.20 -8.85
N VAL A 103 -9.06 4.05 -8.69
CA VAL A 103 -9.11 2.96 -9.67
C VAL A 103 -10.53 2.41 -9.78
N TYR A 104 -11.21 2.15 -8.67
CA TYR A 104 -12.61 1.67 -8.70
C TYR A 104 -13.52 2.64 -9.43
N ASN A 105 -13.40 3.94 -9.15
CA ASN A 105 -14.18 4.99 -9.83
C ASN A 105 -13.86 5.12 -11.31
N ALA A 106 -12.67 4.72 -11.76
CA ALA A 106 -12.27 4.77 -13.16
C ALA A 106 -12.80 3.60 -13.99
N VAL A 107 -13.00 2.41 -13.38
CA VAL A 107 -13.27 1.19 -14.15
C VAL A 107 -14.56 0.47 -13.77
N LEU A 108 -15.16 0.76 -12.60
CA LEU A 108 -16.36 0.08 -12.12
C LEU A 108 -17.61 0.95 -12.18
N ASN A 109 -18.75 0.30 -12.39
CA ASN A 109 -20.10 0.87 -12.26
C ASN A 109 -20.82 0.26 -11.05
N ASN A 110 -21.92 0.86 -10.61
CA ASN A 110 -22.78 0.27 -9.58
C ASN A 110 -23.30 -1.09 -10.07
N GLY A 111 -23.32 -2.07 -9.18
CA GLY A 111 -23.71 -3.45 -9.47
C GLY A 111 -22.59 -4.34 -10.02
N ASP A 112 -21.41 -3.78 -10.30
CA ASP A 112 -20.28 -4.58 -10.76
C ASP A 112 -19.71 -5.48 -9.66
N THR A 113 -19.24 -6.67 -10.06
CA THR A 113 -18.55 -7.63 -9.17
C THR A 113 -17.05 -7.43 -9.25
N VAL A 114 -16.38 -7.53 -8.11
CA VAL A 114 -14.92 -7.47 -7.96
C VAL A 114 -14.43 -8.74 -7.30
N LEU A 115 -13.39 -9.37 -7.84
CA LEU A 115 -12.73 -10.52 -7.23
C LEU A 115 -11.47 -10.05 -6.49
N ALA A 116 -11.40 -10.30 -5.18
CA ALA A 116 -10.29 -9.89 -4.32
C ALA A 116 -9.83 -11.02 -3.40
N LEU A 117 -8.64 -10.85 -2.80
CA LEU A 117 -8.17 -11.80 -1.79
C LEU A 117 -9.06 -11.76 -0.55
N ASN A 118 -9.39 -12.95 -0.04
CA ASN A 118 -10.18 -13.08 1.18
C ASN A 118 -9.50 -12.37 2.35
N PRO A 119 -10.23 -11.55 3.12
CA PRO A 119 -9.68 -10.91 4.33
C PRO A 119 -9.09 -11.89 5.34
N LYS A 120 -9.63 -13.12 5.43
CA LYS A 120 -9.08 -14.18 6.30
C LYS A 120 -7.69 -14.64 5.87
N ASP A 121 -7.36 -14.49 4.59
CA ASP A 121 -6.07 -14.83 4.02
C ASP A 121 -5.15 -13.59 3.89
N GLY A 122 -5.51 -12.50 4.58
CA GLY A 122 -4.73 -11.28 4.63
C GLY A 122 -5.16 -10.17 3.66
N GLY A 123 -6.27 -10.34 2.94
CA GLY A 123 -6.81 -9.30 2.05
C GLY A 123 -7.13 -8.00 2.80
N HIS A 124 -6.84 -6.85 2.17
CA HIS A 124 -7.04 -5.55 2.81
C HIS A 124 -8.52 -5.16 2.84
N ILE A 125 -8.96 -4.50 3.92
CA ILE A 125 -10.35 -4.09 4.14
C ILE A 125 -10.89 -3.15 3.04
N SER A 126 -10.03 -2.35 2.39
CA SER A 126 -10.44 -1.48 1.27
C SER A 126 -10.80 -2.26 0.00
N HIS A 127 -10.48 -3.56 -0.06
CA HIS A 127 -10.89 -4.44 -1.17
C HIS A 127 -12.26 -5.08 -0.93
N THR A 128 -12.79 -4.98 0.28
CA THR A 128 -14.03 -5.65 0.70
C THR A 128 -15.19 -4.71 0.92
N LYS A 129 -14.92 -3.55 1.53
CA LYS A 129 -15.90 -2.50 1.76
C LYS A 129 -15.53 -1.30 0.90
N LEU A 130 -15.97 -1.34 -0.33
CA LEU A 130 -15.49 -0.49 -1.42
C LEU A 130 -16.03 0.94 -1.40
N GLY A 131 -16.30 1.46 -0.21
CA GLY A 131 -16.75 2.84 -0.04
C GLY A 131 -18.21 3.03 -0.38
N CYS A 132 -18.52 4.12 -1.12
CA CYS A 132 -19.89 4.60 -1.34
C CYS A 132 -20.61 3.92 -2.52
N ARG A 133 -20.05 2.88 -3.13
CA ARG A 133 -20.62 2.24 -4.32
C ARG A 133 -21.29 0.92 -4.00
N ASP A 134 -22.36 0.64 -4.72
CA ASP A 134 -22.98 -0.67 -4.76
C ASP A 134 -22.13 -1.59 -5.65
N ILE A 135 -21.05 -2.14 -5.08
CA ILE A 135 -20.11 -3.07 -5.71
C ILE A 135 -20.14 -4.36 -4.90
N HIS A 136 -20.16 -5.49 -5.60
CA HIS A 136 -20.24 -6.81 -5.00
C HIS A 136 -18.86 -7.47 -4.92
N PRO A 137 -18.17 -7.41 -3.75
CA PRO A 137 -16.89 -8.11 -3.58
C PRO A 137 -17.14 -9.60 -3.39
N ILE A 138 -16.46 -10.40 -4.18
CA ILE A 138 -16.29 -11.85 -4.01
C ILE A 138 -14.82 -12.14 -3.73
N TYR A 139 -14.54 -13.29 -3.14
CA TYR A 139 -13.20 -13.56 -2.62
C TYR A 139 -12.64 -14.87 -3.13
N PHE A 140 -11.38 -14.82 -3.61
CA PHE A 140 -10.56 -16.01 -3.73
C PHE A 140 -9.78 -16.22 -2.43
N SER A 141 -9.51 -17.48 -2.11
CA SER A 141 -8.76 -17.88 -0.92
C SER A 141 -7.44 -18.53 -1.29
N LEU A 142 -6.54 -18.59 -0.32
CA LEU A 142 -5.30 -19.33 -0.43
C LEU A 142 -5.51 -20.78 0.01
N ASN A 143 -4.70 -21.67 -0.52
CA ASN A 143 -4.63 -23.06 -0.07
C ASN A 143 -3.79 -23.17 1.23
N GLU A 144 -3.66 -24.38 1.76
CA GLU A 144 -2.86 -24.69 2.97
C GLU A 144 -1.38 -24.30 2.87
N ASN A 145 -0.85 -24.19 1.63
CA ASN A 145 0.52 -23.75 1.37
C ASN A 145 0.63 -22.21 1.22
N LEU A 146 -0.42 -21.45 1.53
CA LEU A 146 -0.51 -19.99 1.32
C LEU A 146 -0.33 -19.60 -0.16
N GLU A 147 -0.87 -20.38 -1.07
CA GLU A 147 -0.80 -20.13 -2.51
C GLU A 147 -2.19 -20.04 -3.11
N ILE A 148 -2.32 -19.28 -4.20
CA ILE A 148 -3.57 -19.21 -4.95
C ILE A 148 -3.82 -20.56 -5.61
N ASP A 149 -5.00 -21.15 -5.37
CA ASP A 149 -5.50 -22.25 -6.19
C ASP A 149 -5.98 -21.67 -7.52
N TYR A 150 -5.14 -21.76 -8.53
CA TYR A 150 -5.39 -21.15 -9.83
C TYR A 150 -6.55 -21.76 -10.61
N GLU A 151 -6.89 -23.02 -10.35
CA GLU A 151 -8.05 -23.67 -10.96
C GLU A 151 -9.35 -23.10 -10.35
N LEU A 152 -9.43 -23.03 -9.03
CA LEU A 152 -10.57 -22.39 -8.35
C LEU A 152 -10.68 -20.92 -8.68
N PHE A 153 -9.56 -20.21 -8.75
CA PHE A 153 -9.50 -18.80 -9.11
C PHE A 153 -10.07 -18.57 -10.52
N GLU A 154 -9.67 -19.38 -11.50
CA GLU A 154 -10.21 -19.28 -12.87
C GLU A 154 -11.69 -19.65 -12.93
N ASN A 155 -12.12 -20.70 -12.22
CA ASN A 155 -13.51 -21.07 -12.15
C ASN A 155 -14.38 -19.95 -11.57
N GLN A 156 -13.91 -19.24 -10.55
CA GLN A 156 -14.60 -18.05 -10.01
C GLN A 156 -14.71 -16.94 -11.07
N ILE A 157 -13.67 -16.68 -11.86
CA ILE A 157 -13.71 -15.70 -12.95
C ILE A 157 -14.79 -16.07 -13.99
N ILE A 158 -14.89 -17.33 -14.37
CA ILE A 158 -15.86 -17.83 -15.35
C ILE A 158 -17.29 -17.65 -14.86
N HIS A 159 -17.56 -18.01 -13.61
CA HIS A 159 -18.91 -18.00 -13.05
C HIS A 159 -19.37 -16.60 -12.66
N GLU A 160 -18.53 -15.83 -11.99
CA GLU A 160 -18.88 -14.55 -11.39
C GLU A 160 -18.64 -13.35 -12.32
N LYS A 161 -17.82 -13.51 -13.36
CA LYS A 161 -17.53 -12.49 -14.38
C LYS A 161 -17.17 -11.12 -13.79
N PRO A 162 -16.20 -11.06 -12.88
CA PRO A 162 -15.83 -9.81 -12.24
C PRO A 162 -15.36 -8.78 -13.25
N LYS A 163 -15.53 -7.50 -12.92
CA LYS A 163 -15.11 -6.37 -13.77
C LYS A 163 -13.72 -5.85 -13.39
N LEU A 164 -13.21 -6.25 -12.24
CA LEU A 164 -11.87 -5.96 -11.75
C LEU A 164 -11.41 -7.12 -10.87
N ILE A 165 -10.15 -7.47 -10.99
CA ILE A 165 -9.48 -8.39 -10.07
C ILE A 165 -8.46 -7.61 -9.27
N ILE A 166 -8.47 -7.76 -7.94
CA ILE A 166 -7.56 -7.08 -7.02
C ILE A 166 -6.71 -8.12 -6.33
N VAL A 167 -5.40 -8.00 -6.48
CA VAL A 167 -4.41 -8.86 -5.82
C VAL A 167 -3.51 -8.00 -4.95
N GLY A 168 -3.50 -8.29 -3.66
CA GLY A 168 -2.72 -7.58 -2.67
C GLY A 168 -3.20 -7.93 -1.27
N ALA A 169 -2.34 -7.74 -0.30
CA ALA A 169 -2.61 -8.16 1.07
C ALA A 169 -1.94 -7.26 2.10
N SER A 170 -2.52 -7.23 3.29
CA SER A 170 -1.96 -6.56 4.48
C SER A 170 -1.07 -7.48 5.32
N SER A 171 -1.28 -8.80 5.26
CA SER A 171 -0.59 -9.78 6.10
C SER A 171 -0.18 -11.05 5.35
N TYR A 172 0.15 -10.93 4.07
CA TYR A 172 0.65 -12.02 3.26
C TYR A 172 2.18 -12.06 3.30
N THR A 173 2.73 -13.22 3.58
CA THR A 173 4.18 -13.40 3.83
C THR A 173 4.95 -13.95 2.62
N LYS A 174 4.28 -14.21 1.50
CA LYS A 174 4.88 -14.68 0.25
C LYS A 174 4.77 -13.62 -0.84
N GLU A 175 5.30 -13.92 -2.02
CA GLU A 175 5.17 -13.13 -3.25
C GLU A 175 4.02 -13.67 -4.10
N PHE A 176 3.21 -12.78 -4.68
CA PHE A 176 2.20 -13.17 -5.67
C PHE A 176 2.82 -13.34 -7.06
N ASP A 177 2.45 -14.41 -7.76
CA ASP A 177 2.86 -14.61 -9.16
C ASP A 177 1.93 -13.85 -10.12
N TYR A 178 2.20 -12.55 -10.29
CA TYR A 178 1.40 -11.69 -11.18
C TYR A 178 1.45 -12.13 -12.65
N GLN A 179 2.54 -12.76 -13.11
CA GLN A 179 2.62 -13.30 -14.46
C GLN A 179 1.62 -14.43 -14.66
N LYS A 180 1.54 -15.36 -13.70
CA LYS A 180 0.60 -16.47 -13.75
C LYS A 180 -0.85 -15.98 -13.61
N ILE A 181 -1.11 -15.03 -12.70
CA ILE A 181 -2.43 -14.40 -12.57
C ILE A 181 -2.84 -13.75 -13.89
N TYR A 182 -1.95 -12.96 -14.50
CA TYR A 182 -2.21 -12.30 -15.78
C TYR A 182 -2.48 -13.30 -16.91
N SER A 183 -1.78 -14.43 -16.95
CA SER A 183 -2.01 -15.47 -17.95
C SER A 183 -3.45 -16.01 -17.93
N ILE A 184 -4.12 -15.91 -16.78
CA ILE A 184 -5.54 -16.25 -16.62
C ILE A 184 -6.42 -15.05 -16.95
N THR A 185 -6.22 -13.91 -16.28
CA THR A 185 -7.12 -12.75 -16.36
C THR A 185 -7.19 -12.15 -17.77
N SER A 186 -6.07 -12.18 -18.50
CA SER A 186 -5.98 -11.66 -19.88
C SER A 186 -6.88 -12.42 -20.87
N ARG A 187 -7.11 -13.71 -20.66
CA ARG A 187 -8.02 -14.52 -21.48
C ARG A 187 -9.48 -14.00 -21.40
N TYR A 188 -9.84 -13.43 -20.28
CA TYR A 188 -11.17 -12.88 -20.02
C TYR A 188 -11.23 -11.36 -20.17
N LYS A 189 -10.12 -10.71 -20.53
CA LYS A 189 -10.00 -9.25 -20.69
C LYS A 189 -10.46 -8.48 -19.45
N ILE A 190 -10.16 -9.00 -18.26
CA ILE A 190 -10.49 -8.37 -16.99
C ILE A 190 -9.28 -7.61 -16.49
N PRO A 191 -9.41 -6.30 -16.17
CA PRO A 191 -8.32 -5.51 -15.62
C PRO A 191 -7.79 -6.12 -14.31
N LEU A 192 -6.46 -6.12 -14.15
CA LEU A 192 -5.77 -6.59 -12.96
C LEU A 192 -5.18 -5.40 -12.20
N MET A 193 -5.60 -5.24 -10.95
CA MET A 193 -5.05 -4.27 -10.02
C MET A 193 -4.19 -4.96 -8.97
N ALA A 194 -2.96 -4.48 -8.78
CA ALA A 194 -2.06 -4.90 -7.72
C ALA A 194 -2.03 -3.85 -6.60
N ASP A 195 -2.51 -4.18 -5.40
CA ASP A 195 -2.22 -3.38 -4.21
C ASP A 195 -0.89 -3.84 -3.62
N ILE A 196 0.16 -3.08 -3.94
CA ILE A 196 1.54 -3.43 -3.60
C ILE A 196 2.07 -2.70 -2.36
N CYS A 197 1.19 -2.24 -1.47
CA CYS A 197 1.58 -1.49 -0.27
C CYS A 197 2.67 -2.20 0.56
N HIS A 198 2.66 -3.52 0.61
CA HIS A 198 3.63 -4.32 1.36
C HIS A 198 4.70 -5.02 0.49
N SER A 199 4.74 -4.73 -0.82
CA SER A 199 5.74 -5.29 -1.74
C SER A 199 6.46 -4.27 -2.60
N VAL A 200 6.05 -3.00 -2.57
CA VAL A 200 6.56 -1.93 -3.45
C VAL A 200 8.08 -1.79 -3.40
N LEU A 201 8.68 -1.84 -2.21
CA LEU A 201 10.13 -1.74 -2.03
C LEU A 201 10.88 -2.89 -2.73
N TYR A 202 10.35 -4.10 -2.61
CA TYR A 202 10.97 -5.31 -3.17
C TYR A 202 10.87 -5.36 -4.69
N ILE A 203 9.79 -4.80 -5.25
CA ILE A 203 9.60 -4.65 -6.70
C ILE A 203 10.57 -3.60 -7.24
N MET A 204 10.66 -2.41 -6.62
CA MET A 204 11.60 -1.36 -6.98
C MET A 204 13.06 -1.83 -6.88
N GLY A 205 13.38 -2.62 -5.86
CA GLY A 205 14.71 -3.18 -5.64
C GLY A 205 15.03 -4.43 -6.47
N ASN A 206 14.12 -4.90 -7.34
CA ASN A 206 14.29 -6.15 -8.09
C ASN A 206 14.57 -7.38 -7.20
N VAL A 207 14.07 -7.38 -5.97
CA VAL A 207 14.10 -8.54 -5.06
C VAL A 207 12.87 -9.41 -5.29
N HIS A 208 11.72 -8.77 -5.56
CA HIS A 208 10.55 -9.42 -6.15
C HIS A 208 10.59 -9.27 -7.68
N LYS A 209 9.87 -10.16 -8.36
CA LYS A 209 9.71 -10.08 -9.82
C LYS A 209 9.03 -8.76 -10.20
N ASN A 210 9.44 -8.19 -11.33
CA ASN A 210 8.75 -7.04 -11.90
C ASN A 210 7.32 -7.45 -12.29
N ILE A 211 6.33 -6.71 -11.80
CA ILE A 211 4.91 -6.93 -12.06
C ILE A 211 4.43 -6.24 -13.34
N PHE A 212 5.18 -5.25 -13.83
CA PHE A 212 4.93 -4.60 -15.09
C PHE A 212 5.60 -5.43 -16.21
N PRO A 213 4.89 -5.88 -17.23
CA PRO A 213 3.63 -5.39 -17.82
C PRO A 213 2.36 -6.18 -17.46
N PHE A 214 2.35 -6.97 -16.40
CA PHE A 214 1.26 -7.92 -16.12
C PHE A 214 0.03 -7.27 -15.46
N VAL A 215 0.16 -6.07 -14.89
CA VAL A 215 -0.93 -5.38 -14.18
C VAL A 215 -1.40 -4.16 -14.96
N ASP A 216 -2.69 -3.83 -14.85
CA ASP A 216 -3.25 -2.60 -15.43
C ASP A 216 -3.11 -1.43 -14.48
N PHE A 217 -3.17 -1.72 -13.18
CA PHE A 217 -3.01 -0.75 -12.09
C PHE A 217 -2.13 -1.33 -10.99
N ALA A 218 -1.27 -0.49 -10.42
CA ALA A 218 -0.64 -0.77 -9.14
C ALA A 218 -0.88 0.39 -8.18
N THR A 219 -1.28 0.10 -6.95
CA THR A 219 -1.52 1.10 -5.90
C THR A 219 -0.65 0.81 -4.69
N PHE A 220 -0.16 1.86 -4.03
CA PHE A 220 0.64 1.72 -2.82
C PHE A 220 0.64 3.00 -1.99
N THR A 221 1.18 2.90 -0.78
CA THR A 221 1.43 4.03 0.12
C THR A 221 2.92 4.29 0.25
N MET A 222 3.29 5.56 0.50
CA MET A 222 4.68 5.97 0.65
C MET A 222 5.20 5.79 2.08
N ASP A 223 4.30 5.81 3.06
CA ASP A 223 4.58 5.87 4.50
C ASP A 223 4.86 4.51 5.16
N LYS A 224 4.78 3.41 4.39
CA LYS A 224 5.08 2.06 4.90
C LYS A 224 6.54 1.67 4.64
N LEU A 225 6.84 1.17 3.45
CA LEU A 225 8.16 0.62 3.11
C LEU A 225 9.14 1.66 2.54
N LEU A 226 8.64 2.78 2.02
CA LEU A 226 9.47 3.70 1.25
C LEU A 226 10.04 4.86 2.07
N CYS A 227 9.78 4.92 3.39
CA CYS A 227 10.20 6.01 4.26
C CYS A 227 9.74 7.40 3.76
N GLY A 228 8.56 7.44 3.14
CA GLY A 228 7.93 8.62 2.58
C GLY A 228 6.88 9.25 3.50
N PRO A 229 6.21 10.30 3.04
CA PRO A 229 5.11 10.91 3.77
C PRO A 229 3.85 10.04 3.65
N GLN A 230 2.88 10.25 4.54
CA GLN A 230 1.57 9.66 4.36
C GLN A 230 0.96 10.09 3.02
N GLY A 231 0.51 9.11 2.25
CA GLY A 231 -0.10 9.35 0.95
C GLY A 231 -0.10 8.13 0.06
N GLY A 232 -0.95 8.16 -0.96
CA GLY A 232 -1.09 7.09 -1.96
C GLY A 232 -0.43 7.45 -3.29
N VAL A 233 -0.17 6.42 -4.08
CA VAL A 233 0.32 6.51 -5.45
C VAL A 233 -0.43 5.50 -6.30
N ILE A 234 -0.66 5.84 -7.56
CA ILE A 234 -1.22 4.94 -8.58
C ILE A 234 -0.25 4.88 -9.75
N VAL A 235 0.17 3.68 -10.12
CA VAL A 235 0.81 3.38 -11.41
C VAL A 235 -0.24 2.71 -12.29
N TYR A 236 -0.42 3.18 -13.51
CA TYR A 236 -1.50 2.68 -14.37
C TYR A 236 -1.11 2.71 -15.85
N LYS A 237 -1.65 1.75 -16.62
CA LYS A 237 -1.45 1.75 -18.07
C LYS A 237 -2.00 3.03 -18.69
N LYS A 238 -1.26 3.62 -19.63
CA LYS A 238 -1.54 4.89 -20.28
C LYS A 238 -2.94 4.98 -20.91
N GLU A 239 -3.50 3.85 -21.35
CA GLU A 239 -4.86 3.79 -21.89
C GLU A 239 -5.95 4.21 -20.89
N TYR A 240 -5.67 4.13 -19.58
CA TYR A 240 -6.59 4.55 -18.53
C TYR A 240 -6.43 6.01 -18.10
N ASP A 241 -5.51 6.79 -18.72
CA ASP A 241 -5.15 8.14 -18.29
C ASP A 241 -6.37 9.08 -18.11
N SER A 242 -7.23 9.16 -19.12
CA SER A 242 -8.43 10.00 -19.05
C SER A 242 -9.39 9.56 -17.94
N LYS A 243 -9.55 8.25 -17.72
CA LYS A 243 -10.45 7.71 -16.69
C LYS A 243 -9.90 7.95 -15.30
N ILE A 244 -8.59 7.75 -15.08
CA ILE A 244 -7.92 8.01 -13.80
C ILE A 244 -7.97 9.50 -13.46
N ASN A 245 -7.61 10.38 -14.40
CA ASN A 245 -7.67 11.82 -14.19
C ASN A 245 -9.08 12.30 -13.84
N THR A 246 -10.12 11.82 -14.55
CA THR A 246 -11.54 12.13 -14.24
C THR A 246 -11.95 11.56 -12.88
N SER A 247 -11.39 10.42 -12.50
CA SER A 247 -11.65 9.81 -11.20
C SER A 247 -10.98 10.58 -10.06
N ILE A 248 -9.79 11.11 -10.27
CA ILE A 248 -9.11 11.98 -9.30
C ILE A 248 -9.93 13.26 -9.14
N PHE A 249 -10.05 14.04 -10.22
CA PHE A 249 -10.77 15.31 -10.23
C PHE A 249 -11.91 15.30 -11.26
N PRO A 250 -13.13 15.67 -10.88
CA PRO A 250 -13.58 16.11 -9.55
C PRO A 250 -14.19 15.00 -8.68
N LYS A 251 -14.10 13.69 -9.09
CA LYS A 251 -14.90 12.64 -8.42
C LYS A 251 -14.44 12.30 -7.01
N THR A 252 -13.13 12.37 -6.75
CA THR A 252 -12.56 11.85 -5.49
C THR A 252 -11.96 12.96 -4.64
N GLN A 253 -11.47 14.04 -5.25
CA GLN A 253 -10.89 15.21 -4.57
C GLN A 253 -11.03 16.46 -5.41
N GLY A 254 -10.79 17.65 -4.77
CA GLY A 254 -10.51 18.91 -5.43
C GLY A 254 -9.04 19.00 -5.85
N GLY A 255 -8.39 20.12 -5.59
CA GLY A 255 -6.95 20.25 -5.82
C GLY A 255 -6.13 19.31 -4.92
N PRO A 256 -4.97 18.85 -5.39
CA PRO A 256 -4.07 18.02 -4.57
C PRO A 256 -3.46 18.81 -3.40
N ILE A 257 -3.04 18.11 -2.37
CA ILE A 257 -2.29 18.67 -1.24
C ILE A 257 -0.84 18.85 -1.68
N GLN A 258 -0.43 20.08 -1.92
CA GLN A 258 0.84 20.43 -2.57
C GLN A 258 2.07 19.95 -1.79
N ASN A 259 2.17 20.24 -0.50
CA ASN A 259 3.28 19.75 0.31
C ASN A 259 3.37 18.22 0.33
N SER A 260 2.26 17.50 0.20
CA SER A 260 2.27 16.04 0.02
C SER A 260 2.83 15.64 -1.35
N LEU A 261 2.49 16.33 -2.45
CA LEU A 261 3.07 16.07 -3.77
C LEU A 261 4.59 16.21 -3.75
N PHE A 262 5.07 17.37 -3.27
CA PHE A 262 6.50 17.65 -3.19
C PHE A 262 7.24 16.67 -2.29
N SER A 263 6.66 16.29 -1.15
CA SER A 263 7.27 15.32 -0.22
C SER A 263 7.33 13.91 -0.79
N LYS A 264 6.32 13.49 -1.54
CA LYS A 264 6.34 12.19 -2.25
C LYS A 264 7.39 12.16 -3.34
N THR A 265 7.52 13.26 -4.09
CA THR A 265 8.57 13.40 -5.12
C THR A 265 9.96 13.39 -4.49
N MET A 266 10.14 14.09 -3.35
CA MET A 266 11.38 14.04 -2.57
C MET A 266 11.70 12.60 -2.11
N CYS A 267 10.70 11.84 -1.69
CA CYS A 267 10.88 10.43 -1.34
C CYS A 267 11.38 9.59 -2.54
N PHE A 268 10.77 9.72 -3.71
CA PHE A 268 11.24 9.07 -4.93
C PHE A 268 12.68 9.49 -5.28
N LEU A 269 12.99 10.79 -5.16
CA LEU A 269 14.34 11.28 -5.38
C LEU A 269 15.33 10.64 -4.41
N LYS A 270 15.02 10.57 -3.11
CA LYS A 270 15.89 9.92 -2.11
C LYS A 270 16.11 8.45 -2.43
N LEU A 271 15.06 7.73 -2.81
CA LEU A 271 15.17 6.32 -3.23
C LEU A 271 16.02 6.16 -4.48
N SER A 272 15.97 7.10 -5.43
CA SER A 272 16.82 7.04 -6.64
C SER A 272 18.31 7.31 -6.38
N LEU A 273 18.66 7.83 -5.20
CA LEU A 273 20.03 8.14 -4.77
C LEU A 273 20.66 7.07 -3.87
N ILE A 274 19.91 6.05 -3.48
CA ILE A 274 20.40 4.92 -2.67
C ILE A 274 20.35 3.63 -3.48
N ASP A 275 21.06 2.59 -3.01
CA ASP A 275 20.89 1.25 -3.53
C ASP A 275 19.62 0.62 -2.95
N VAL A 276 18.51 0.72 -3.71
CA VAL A 276 17.21 0.18 -3.30
C VAL A 276 17.23 -1.35 -3.23
N HIS A 277 18.05 -2.01 -4.06
CA HIS A 277 18.22 -3.47 -4.00
C HIS A 277 18.84 -3.91 -2.67
N GLU A 278 19.96 -3.29 -2.29
CA GLU A 278 20.62 -3.57 -1.01
C GLU A 278 19.69 -3.26 0.17
N TYR A 279 18.99 -2.12 0.12
CA TYR A 279 18.01 -1.77 1.16
C TYR A 279 16.91 -2.83 1.29
N ALA A 280 16.28 -3.25 0.21
CA ALA A 280 15.23 -4.26 0.20
C ALA A 280 15.75 -5.62 0.71
N LYS A 281 16.95 -6.02 0.30
CA LYS A 281 17.60 -7.24 0.75
C LYS A 281 17.89 -7.21 2.25
N ASN A 282 18.44 -6.11 2.78
CA ASN A 282 18.71 -5.95 4.20
C ASN A 282 17.43 -6.09 5.05
N VAL A 283 16.29 -5.59 4.57
CA VAL A 283 15.01 -5.78 5.25
C VAL A 283 14.64 -7.27 5.33
N ILE A 284 14.80 -8.02 4.23
CA ILE A 284 14.52 -9.47 4.21
C ILE A 284 15.50 -10.23 5.11
N ASP A 285 16.79 -9.90 5.07
CA ASP A 285 17.81 -10.56 5.88
C ASP A 285 17.54 -10.36 7.38
N ASN A 286 17.19 -9.13 7.80
CA ASN A 286 16.79 -8.83 9.18
C ASN A 286 15.51 -9.58 9.58
N THR A 287 14.54 -9.70 8.66
CA THR A 287 13.30 -10.46 8.90
C THR A 287 13.60 -11.94 9.09
N ASN A 288 14.47 -12.53 8.27
CA ASN A 288 14.91 -13.92 8.42
C ASN A 288 15.67 -14.17 9.73
N LEU A 289 16.55 -13.22 10.13
CA LEU A 289 17.22 -13.30 11.42
C LEU A 289 16.22 -13.33 12.57
N MET A 290 15.22 -12.45 12.54
CA MET A 290 14.16 -12.41 13.56
C MET A 290 13.31 -13.69 13.56
N ILE A 291 12.94 -14.24 12.39
CA ILE A 291 12.24 -15.52 12.27
C ILE A 291 13.04 -16.64 12.94
N ASN A 292 14.34 -16.72 12.67
CA ASN A 292 15.21 -17.76 13.24
C ASN A 292 15.29 -17.66 14.77
N ILE A 293 15.39 -16.45 15.31
CA ILE A 293 15.40 -16.22 16.77
C ILE A 293 14.07 -16.64 17.37
N LEU A 294 12.94 -16.22 16.81
CA LEU A 294 11.62 -16.58 17.32
C LEU A 294 11.38 -18.10 17.27
N LYS A 295 11.85 -18.77 16.22
CA LYS A 295 11.78 -20.24 16.12
C LYS A 295 12.66 -20.93 17.18
N SER A 296 13.83 -20.41 17.49
CA SER A 296 14.69 -20.96 18.56
C SER A 296 14.03 -20.85 19.94
N GLU A 297 13.11 -19.90 20.13
CA GLU A 297 12.28 -19.74 21.33
C GLU A 297 10.94 -20.52 21.27
N ASN A 298 10.82 -21.48 20.36
CA ASN A 298 9.61 -22.29 20.16
C ASN A 298 8.35 -21.46 19.86
N ILE A 299 8.51 -20.37 19.11
CA ILE A 299 7.39 -19.57 18.60
C ILE A 299 7.09 -20.05 17.17
N LYS A 300 5.85 -20.47 16.94
CA LYS A 300 5.40 -20.94 15.63
C LYS A 300 5.20 -19.78 14.68
N ILE A 301 5.85 -19.82 13.54
CA ILE A 301 5.75 -18.82 12.46
C ILE A 301 5.00 -19.45 11.28
N ILE A 302 4.11 -18.69 10.65
CA ILE A 302 3.29 -19.17 9.52
C ILE A 302 4.14 -19.46 8.28
N ASN A 303 5.17 -18.65 8.03
CA ASN A 303 6.09 -18.86 6.91
C ASN A 303 7.54 -18.93 7.43
N ASP A 304 8.22 -20.00 7.13
CA ASP A 304 9.56 -20.31 7.65
C ASP A 304 10.68 -19.43 7.10
N THR A 305 10.44 -18.79 5.96
CA THR A 305 11.38 -17.89 5.28
C THR A 305 10.70 -16.61 4.88
N ALA A 306 11.40 -15.49 5.02
CA ALA A 306 10.89 -14.18 4.65
C ALA A 306 10.96 -13.96 3.13
N CYS A 307 9.84 -13.57 2.52
CA CYS A 307 9.81 -12.94 1.21
C CYS A 307 9.65 -11.41 1.32
N ASN A 308 9.29 -10.93 2.51
CA ASN A 308 9.07 -9.50 2.81
C ASN A 308 9.34 -9.24 4.30
N HIS A 309 8.97 -8.07 4.80
CA HIS A 309 9.17 -7.63 6.19
C HIS A 309 8.12 -8.17 7.19
N ILE A 310 7.14 -8.94 6.73
CA ILE A 310 6.03 -9.39 7.58
C ILE A 310 6.38 -10.73 8.21
N ILE A 311 6.29 -10.79 9.55
CA ILE A 311 6.35 -12.04 10.31
C ILE A 311 4.96 -12.28 10.90
N LEU A 312 4.34 -13.37 10.50
CA LEU A 312 3.03 -13.76 10.99
C LEU A 312 3.18 -14.91 12.00
N VAL A 313 2.92 -14.59 13.27
CA VAL A 313 3.10 -15.52 14.40
C VAL A 313 1.80 -16.28 14.67
N ASP A 314 1.89 -17.61 14.71
CA ASP A 314 0.78 -18.48 15.12
C ASP A 314 0.79 -18.71 16.64
N LEU A 315 -0.15 -18.10 17.32
CA LEU A 315 -0.32 -18.18 18.78
C LEU A 315 -1.26 -19.31 19.23
N THR A 316 -1.84 -20.06 18.31
CA THR A 316 -2.79 -21.13 18.63
C THR A 316 -2.16 -22.21 19.51
N THR A 317 -0.90 -22.53 19.27
CA THR A 317 -0.13 -23.50 20.08
C THR A 317 0.18 -23.02 21.51
N LYS A 318 0.10 -21.70 21.75
CA LYS A 318 0.28 -21.09 23.08
C LYS A 318 -1.04 -20.89 23.81
N GLY A 319 -2.18 -21.14 23.17
CA GLY A 319 -3.50 -20.99 23.74
C GLY A 319 -3.90 -19.55 24.08
N ILE A 320 -3.25 -18.54 23.42
CA ILE A 320 -3.54 -17.11 23.59
C ILE A 320 -4.01 -16.49 22.28
N SER A 321 -4.88 -15.48 22.38
CA SER A 321 -5.33 -14.73 21.21
C SER A 321 -4.31 -13.65 20.82
N GLY A 322 -4.35 -13.23 19.54
CA GLY A 322 -3.56 -12.09 19.04
C GLY A 322 -3.80 -10.82 19.87
N LYS A 323 -5.03 -10.60 20.35
CA LYS A 323 -5.37 -9.47 21.22
C LYS A 323 -4.60 -9.51 22.55
N ILE A 324 -4.57 -10.66 23.23
CA ILE A 324 -3.83 -10.82 24.50
C ILE A 324 -2.34 -10.60 24.28
N ALA A 325 -1.78 -11.12 23.19
CA ALA A 325 -0.36 -10.92 22.85
C ALA A 325 -0.05 -9.46 22.57
N GLU A 326 -0.83 -8.78 21.73
CA GLU A 326 -0.70 -7.36 21.42
C GLU A 326 -0.72 -6.49 22.69
N GLU A 327 -1.74 -6.67 23.55
CA GLU A 327 -1.89 -5.93 24.82
C GLU A 327 -0.74 -6.22 25.80
N SER A 328 -0.23 -7.45 25.80
CA SER A 328 0.89 -7.85 26.66
C SER A 328 2.20 -7.22 26.19
N LEU A 329 2.52 -7.32 24.91
CA LEU A 329 3.72 -6.73 24.33
C LEU A 329 3.73 -5.20 24.46
N PHE A 330 2.57 -4.56 24.31
CA PHE A 330 2.42 -3.13 24.53
C PHE A 330 2.86 -2.70 25.95
N LYS A 331 2.51 -3.48 26.98
CA LYS A 331 2.95 -3.21 28.36
C LYS A 331 4.46 -3.26 28.55
N TYR A 332 5.15 -4.02 27.70
CA TYR A 332 6.61 -4.12 27.70
C TYR A 332 7.30 -3.19 26.69
N GLY A 333 6.55 -2.23 26.12
CA GLY A 333 7.12 -1.24 25.21
C GLY A 333 7.31 -1.75 23.78
N ILE A 334 6.62 -2.81 23.38
CA ILE A 334 6.70 -3.36 22.01
C ILE A 334 5.35 -3.21 21.33
N LEU A 335 5.33 -2.49 20.19
CA LEU A 335 4.13 -2.32 19.38
C LEU A 335 4.12 -3.35 18.25
N VAL A 336 3.06 -4.12 18.18
CA VAL A 336 2.72 -5.05 17.11
C VAL A 336 1.25 -4.86 16.75
N ASN A 337 0.79 -5.45 15.68
CA ASN A 337 -0.63 -5.50 15.37
C ASN A 337 -1.12 -6.95 15.25
N ARG A 338 -2.34 -7.20 15.71
CA ARG A 338 -3.00 -8.50 15.53
C ARG A 338 -3.54 -8.64 14.12
N ASN A 339 -3.44 -9.86 13.59
CA ASN A 339 -4.01 -10.25 12.30
C ASN A 339 -4.69 -11.60 12.42
N GLN A 340 -5.57 -11.91 11.48
CA GLN A 340 -6.00 -13.28 11.28
C GLN A 340 -4.86 -14.10 10.64
N ILE A 341 -4.80 -15.36 10.99
CA ILE A 341 -3.95 -16.36 10.32
C ILE A 341 -4.87 -17.34 9.58
N PRO A 342 -4.36 -18.07 8.58
CA PRO A 342 -5.14 -19.12 7.93
C PRO A 342 -5.72 -20.08 8.98
N ASP A 343 -6.96 -20.50 8.77
CA ASP A 343 -7.73 -21.38 9.69
C ASP A 343 -8.03 -20.80 11.09
N ASP A 344 -7.82 -19.51 11.30
CA ASP A 344 -8.17 -18.86 12.56
C ASP A 344 -9.68 -18.90 12.81
N LYS A 345 -10.07 -19.52 13.94
CA LYS A 345 -11.48 -19.61 14.37
C LYS A 345 -11.95 -18.34 15.10
N GLN A 346 -11.04 -17.43 15.44
CA GLN A 346 -11.32 -16.18 16.16
C GLN A 346 -11.29 -15.01 15.18
N ASN A 347 -12.30 -14.13 15.25
CA ASN A 347 -12.23 -12.86 14.54
C ASN A 347 -11.16 -11.96 15.17
N ALA A 348 -10.18 -11.52 14.40
CA ALA A 348 -9.12 -10.61 14.84
C ALA A 348 -9.61 -9.15 15.03
N LEU A 349 -10.79 -8.82 14.52
CA LEU A 349 -11.39 -7.47 14.55
C LEU A 349 -12.42 -7.33 15.66
#